data_ce4fc10e38d3134becaa6de4bb0c9bcf
#
_entry.id   ce4fc10e38d3134becaa6de4bb0c9bcf
#
_cell.length_a   1.000
_cell.length_b   1.000
_cell.length_c   1.000
_cell.angle_alpha   90.00
_cell.angle_beta   90.00
_cell.angle_gamma   90.00
#
_symmetry.space_group_name_H-M   'P 1'
#
loop_
_entity.id
_entity.type
_entity.pdbx_description
1 polymer ?
#
loop_
_entity_poly.entity_id
_entity_poly.type
_entity_poly.pdbx_seq_one_letter_code
_entity_poly.pdbx_strand_id
1 'polypeptide(L)'
;ETHTSPIVGRRQMCIRDRFYVRTFAVPWLAGDGAKGDAITAIELWQGFESTWPVITTPDQGSEYVLAEKSMAWPGWDHALKWLPLWNTIVLLSSSVTVHIAHLALKNGNRKKFNTMLGVTVGLALIFVGLQAAEYYEAYAHYGLTLNSGIYGSTFFMLTGFHGFHVMMGGFMLAVMLARSVFAGHFEEHDHFGFEAASWYWHFVDVVWVMLFLFVYIL
;
A
#
# COMPACT_ATOMS: atom_id res chain seq x y z
N GLU A 1 26.07 19.94 -28.29
CA GLU A 1 25.11 18.82 -28.04
C GLU A 1 25.89 17.67 -27.40
N THR A 2 25.91 17.61 -26.10
CA THR A 2 26.54 16.50 -25.36
C THR A 2 25.56 15.33 -25.33
N HIS A 3 25.78 14.35 -26.18
CA HIS A 3 25.15 13.05 -26.10
C HIS A 3 25.53 12.37 -24.77
N THR A 4 24.75 12.61 -23.72
CA THR A 4 24.86 11.83 -22.51
C THR A 4 24.36 10.42 -22.81
N SER A 5 25.27 9.44 -22.78
CA SER A 5 24.91 8.04 -22.98
C SER A 5 23.85 7.60 -21.95
N PRO A 6 22.91 6.69 -22.30
CA PRO A 6 21.88 6.20 -21.38
C PRO A 6 22.43 5.57 -20.11
N ILE A 7 23.69 5.15 -20.12
CA ILE A 7 24.41 4.62 -18.93
C ILE A 7 24.76 5.75 -17.95
N VAL A 8 25.12 6.94 -18.45
CA VAL A 8 25.42 8.10 -17.60
C VAL A 8 24.15 8.61 -16.93
N GLY A 9 23.03 8.65 -17.66
CA GLY A 9 21.74 9.02 -17.10
C GLY A 9 21.28 8.11 -15.96
N ARG A 10 21.44 6.80 -16.10
CA ARG A 10 21.13 5.82 -15.02
C ARG A 10 22.03 5.99 -13.79
N ARG A 11 23.33 6.27 -13.97
CA ARG A 11 24.23 6.55 -12.86
C ARG A 11 23.85 7.82 -12.11
N GLN A 12 23.45 8.85 -12.82
CA GLN A 12 23.00 10.10 -12.21
C GLN A 12 21.69 9.91 -11.41
N MET A 13 20.74 9.11 -11.91
CA MET A 13 19.54 8.77 -11.17
C MET A 13 19.87 7.99 -9.87
N CYS A 14 20.73 6.96 -9.94
CA CYS A 14 21.14 6.23 -8.75
C CYS A 14 21.88 7.10 -7.73
N ILE A 15 22.72 8.05 -8.18
CA ILE A 15 23.41 8.99 -7.29
C ILE A 15 22.41 9.94 -6.65
N ARG A 16 21.46 10.47 -7.42
CA ARG A 16 20.40 11.34 -6.89
C ARG A 16 19.53 10.61 -5.88
N ASP A 17 19.09 9.38 -6.18
CA ASP A 17 18.24 8.59 -5.30
C ASP A 17 18.98 8.22 -4.01
N ARG A 18 20.27 7.85 -4.08
CA ARG A 18 21.11 7.63 -2.90
C ARG A 18 21.30 8.90 -2.09
N PHE A 19 21.48 10.03 -2.76
CA PHE A 19 21.62 11.31 -2.12
C PHE A 19 20.34 11.68 -1.35
N TYR A 20 19.18 11.52 -1.97
CA TYR A 20 17.90 11.75 -1.32
C TYR A 20 17.69 10.83 -0.12
N VAL A 21 17.88 9.53 -0.28
CA VAL A 21 17.75 8.56 0.82
C VAL A 21 18.72 8.89 1.96
N ARG A 22 19.98 9.18 1.64
CA ARG A 22 20.99 9.51 2.66
C ARG A 22 20.68 10.83 3.37
N THR A 23 20.24 11.82 2.64
CA THR A 23 20.05 13.18 3.19
C THR A 23 18.75 13.29 3.97
N PHE A 24 17.71 12.52 3.62
CA PHE A 24 16.39 12.63 4.24
C PHE A 24 16.06 11.48 5.17
N ALA A 25 16.40 10.25 4.83
CA ALA A 25 16.06 9.07 5.63
C ALA A 25 17.05 8.82 6.77
N VAL A 26 18.35 9.01 6.51
CA VAL A 26 19.40 8.70 7.51
C VAL A 26 19.38 9.64 8.71
N PRO A 27 19.23 10.96 8.58
CA PRO A 27 19.08 11.86 9.73
C PRO A 27 17.85 11.54 10.58
N TRP A 28 16.78 11.08 9.96
CA TRP A 28 15.57 10.67 10.66
C TRP A 28 15.74 9.34 11.42
N LEU A 29 16.42 8.35 10.80
CA LEU A 29 16.72 7.06 11.43
C LEU A 29 17.73 7.16 12.58
N ALA A 30 18.61 8.14 12.55
CA ALA A 30 19.61 8.36 13.59
C ALA A 30 19.07 8.97 14.89
N GLY A 31 17.81 9.41 14.94
CA GLY A 31 17.04 9.76 16.15
C GLY A 31 17.51 10.95 16.98
N ASP A 32 18.78 11.32 16.94
CA ASP A 32 19.42 12.30 17.82
C ASP A 32 20.32 13.30 17.10
N GLY A 33 19.93 13.68 15.89
CA GLY A 33 20.68 14.71 15.19
C GLY A 33 22.17 14.37 15.16
N ALA A 34 22.57 13.23 14.61
CA ALA A 34 23.95 12.92 14.35
C ALA A 34 24.54 14.08 13.55
N LYS A 35 25.22 14.97 14.26
CA LYS A 35 25.68 16.29 13.82
C LYS A 35 26.47 16.30 12.50
N GLY A 36 26.92 15.15 12.03
CA GLY A 36 27.70 15.03 10.80
C GLY A 36 26.87 15.10 9.51
N ASP A 37 25.71 14.40 9.46
CA ASP A 37 24.89 14.37 8.26
C ASP A 37 23.91 15.55 8.20
N ALA A 38 23.50 16.08 9.35
CA ALA A 38 22.71 17.31 9.46
C ALA A 38 23.45 18.54 8.91
N ILE A 39 24.77 18.61 9.05
CA ILE A 39 25.58 19.71 8.52
C ILE A 39 25.48 19.78 7.00
N THR A 40 25.58 18.66 6.31
CA THR A 40 25.46 18.62 4.85
C THR A 40 24.06 19.02 4.38
N ALA A 41 23.01 18.63 5.09
CA ALA A 41 21.64 19.02 4.77
C ALA A 41 21.40 20.53 5.03
N ILE A 42 21.93 21.07 6.13
CA ILE A 42 21.83 22.49 6.48
C ILE A 42 22.62 23.37 5.50
N GLU A 43 23.79 22.92 5.06
CA GLU A 43 24.62 23.67 4.10
C GLU A 43 24.02 23.67 2.69
N LEU A 44 23.40 22.55 2.28
CA LEU A 44 22.81 22.42 0.94
C LEU A 44 21.41 23.03 0.86
N TRP A 45 20.64 22.93 1.93
CA TRP A 45 19.25 23.43 1.98
C TRP A 45 18.97 24.15 3.29
N GLN A 46 19.35 25.41 3.33
CA GLN A 46 19.14 26.27 4.48
C GLN A 46 17.66 26.38 4.84
N GLY A 47 17.32 26.03 6.08
CA GLY A 47 15.94 26.12 6.58
C GLY A 47 15.06 24.90 6.29
N PHE A 48 15.63 23.81 5.75
CA PHE A 48 14.90 22.57 5.57
C PHE A 48 15.07 21.66 6.80
N GLU A 49 13.95 21.31 7.45
CA GLU A 49 13.90 20.29 8.50
C GLU A 49 13.26 19.03 7.90
N SER A 50 14.02 17.91 7.90
CA SER A 50 13.49 16.63 7.49
C SER A 50 12.62 16.04 8.60
N THR A 51 11.33 16.23 8.49
CA THR A 51 10.34 15.60 9.38
C THR A 51 9.61 14.51 8.62
N TRP A 52 9.41 13.36 9.24
CA TRP A 52 8.55 12.33 8.66
C TRP A 52 7.08 12.61 9.05
N PRO A 53 6.13 12.46 8.14
CA PRO A 53 6.28 12.20 6.70
C PRO A 53 6.81 13.43 5.93
N VAL A 54 7.67 13.18 4.92
CA VAL A 54 8.32 14.25 4.12
C VAL A 54 7.29 14.87 3.17
N ILE A 55 6.56 15.86 3.66
CA ILE A 55 5.56 16.60 2.89
C ILE A 55 6.21 17.77 2.14
N THR A 56 7.22 18.38 2.74
CA THR A 56 7.96 19.49 2.14
C THR A 56 9.25 18.98 1.50
N THR A 57 9.53 19.38 0.28
CA THR A 57 10.79 19.10 -0.41
C THR A 57 11.72 20.29 -0.28
N PRO A 58 13.06 20.08 -0.23
CA PRO A 58 14.02 21.17 -0.14
C PRO A 58 14.01 22.07 -1.38
N ASP A 59 13.68 21.52 -2.54
CA ASP A 59 13.38 22.29 -3.74
C ASP A 59 11.97 22.88 -3.59
N GLN A 60 11.87 24.01 -2.91
CA GLN A 60 10.64 24.82 -2.89
C GLN A 60 10.34 25.45 -4.26
N GLY A 61 10.83 24.83 -5.34
CA GLY A 61 10.54 25.21 -6.70
C GLY A 61 9.06 25.05 -7.01
N SER A 62 8.51 26.00 -7.71
CA SER A 62 7.14 26.28 -8.06
C SER A 62 6.34 25.16 -8.74
N GLU A 63 6.87 23.95 -8.91
CA GLU A 63 6.24 22.85 -9.64
C GLU A 63 5.47 21.85 -8.74
N TYR A 64 5.69 21.86 -7.43
CA TYR A 64 5.05 20.91 -6.52
C TYR A 64 3.95 21.58 -5.70
N VAL A 65 2.76 21.00 -5.75
CA VAL A 65 1.66 21.38 -4.84
C VAL A 65 1.94 20.77 -3.48
N LEU A 66 2.28 21.60 -2.49
CA LEU A 66 2.51 21.14 -1.12
C LEU A 66 1.21 20.55 -0.56
N ALA A 67 1.27 19.32 -0.03
CA ALA A 67 0.17 18.71 0.66
C ALA A 67 -0.05 19.40 2.02
N GLU A 68 -1.29 19.64 2.42
CA GLU A 68 -1.62 20.23 3.70
C GLU A 68 -1.43 19.26 4.86
N LYS A 69 -1.70 17.96 4.61
CA LYS A 69 -1.59 16.88 5.60
C LYS A 69 -1.13 15.58 4.95
N SER A 70 -0.52 14.73 5.79
CA SER A 70 -0.21 13.34 5.44
C SER A 70 -1.32 12.40 5.90
N MET A 71 -1.36 11.19 5.32
CA MET A 71 -2.23 10.08 5.76
C MET A 71 -1.63 9.28 6.93
N ALA A 72 -0.58 9.80 7.58
CA ALA A 72 0.09 9.14 8.70
C ALA A 72 -0.81 9.00 9.93
N TRP A 73 -0.37 8.18 10.86
CA TRP A 73 -1.08 7.85 12.10
C TRP A 73 -1.55 9.09 12.89
N PRO A 74 -2.87 9.25 13.12
CA PRO A 74 -3.42 10.43 13.78
C PRO A 74 -3.35 10.40 15.32
N GLY A 75 -2.77 9.35 15.91
CA GLY A 75 -2.80 9.10 17.35
C GLY A 75 -3.99 8.27 17.81
N TRP A 76 -3.92 7.81 19.06
CA TRP A 76 -4.91 6.89 19.65
C TRP A 76 -6.31 7.49 19.78
N ASP A 77 -6.42 8.81 19.97
CA ASP A 77 -7.69 9.52 20.17
C ASP A 77 -8.57 9.54 18.92
N HIS A 78 -7.95 9.47 17.73
CA HIS A 78 -8.63 9.52 16.44
C HIS A 78 -8.54 8.23 15.63
N ALA A 79 -7.95 7.18 16.18
CA ALA A 79 -7.72 5.89 15.50
C ALA A 79 -9.00 5.27 14.94
N LEU A 80 -10.13 5.34 15.65
CA LEU A 80 -11.41 4.76 15.22
C LEU A 80 -12.06 5.49 14.04
N LYS A 81 -11.67 6.75 13.79
CA LYS A 81 -12.15 7.53 12.63
C LYS A 81 -11.23 7.41 11.42
N TRP A 82 -10.12 6.75 11.58
CA TRP A 82 -9.08 6.65 10.58
C TRP A 82 -9.35 5.48 9.62
N LEU A 83 -9.60 5.80 8.34
CA LEU A 83 -9.99 4.84 7.31
C LEU A 83 -8.98 3.70 7.10
N PRO A 84 -7.64 3.92 7.08
CA PRO A 84 -6.67 2.85 6.89
C PRO A 84 -6.73 1.74 7.94
N LEU A 85 -7.15 2.05 9.18
CA LEU A 85 -7.36 1.04 10.20
C LEU A 85 -8.51 0.09 9.83
N TRP A 86 -9.62 0.63 9.35
CA TRP A 86 -10.77 -0.17 8.92
C TRP A 86 -10.45 -1.01 7.69
N ASN A 87 -9.70 -0.45 6.73
CA ASN A 87 -9.18 -1.18 5.59
C ASN A 87 -8.36 -2.39 6.03
N THR A 88 -7.48 -2.22 7.01
CA THR A 88 -6.65 -3.30 7.55
C THR A 88 -7.50 -4.38 8.23
N ILE A 89 -8.48 -3.99 9.05
CA ILE A 89 -9.37 -4.94 9.73
C ILE A 89 -10.19 -5.75 8.72
N VAL A 90 -10.75 -5.11 7.71
CA VAL A 90 -11.53 -5.75 6.64
C VAL A 90 -10.66 -6.75 5.87
N LEU A 91 -9.46 -6.36 5.48
CA LEU A 91 -8.57 -7.22 4.70
C LEU A 91 -8.09 -8.42 5.51
N LEU A 92 -7.65 -8.22 6.76
CA LEU A 92 -7.24 -9.33 7.63
C LEU A 92 -8.41 -10.27 7.96
N SER A 93 -9.63 -9.76 8.13
CA SER A 93 -10.80 -10.63 8.31
C SER A 93 -11.10 -11.45 7.06
N SER A 94 -10.84 -10.91 5.86
CA SER A 94 -10.98 -11.64 4.61
C SER A 94 -9.96 -12.78 4.48
N SER A 95 -8.76 -12.61 5.00
CA SER A 95 -7.74 -13.66 5.09
C SER A 95 -8.22 -14.86 5.92
N VAL A 96 -8.87 -14.59 7.06
CA VAL A 96 -9.46 -15.64 7.89
C VAL A 96 -10.61 -16.36 7.15
N THR A 97 -11.47 -15.61 6.46
CA THR A 97 -12.61 -16.23 5.76
C THR A 97 -12.18 -17.08 4.57
N VAL A 98 -11.14 -16.69 3.81
CA VAL A 98 -10.59 -17.54 2.73
C VAL A 98 -9.93 -18.80 3.29
N HIS A 99 -9.27 -18.71 4.44
CA HIS A 99 -8.71 -19.89 5.11
C HIS A 99 -9.80 -20.88 5.55
N ILE A 100 -10.89 -20.37 6.14
CA ILE A 100 -12.05 -21.21 6.52
C ILE A 100 -12.69 -21.83 5.27
N ALA A 101 -12.78 -21.11 4.16
CA ALA A 101 -13.24 -21.64 2.90
C ALA A 101 -12.35 -22.80 2.42
N HIS A 102 -11.04 -22.66 2.49
CA HIS A 102 -10.09 -23.71 2.14
C HIS A 102 -10.28 -24.97 2.98
N LEU A 103 -10.41 -24.82 4.30
CA LEU A 103 -10.70 -25.95 5.19
C LEU A 103 -12.06 -26.62 4.89
N ALA A 104 -13.07 -25.81 4.55
CA ALA A 104 -14.39 -26.33 4.20
C ALA A 104 -14.36 -27.13 2.90
N LEU A 105 -13.54 -26.74 1.94
CA LEU A 105 -13.33 -27.47 0.69
C LEU A 105 -12.66 -28.84 0.94
N LYS A 106 -11.60 -28.87 1.74
CA LYS A 106 -10.92 -30.11 2.15
C LYS A 106 -11.82 -31.09 2.90
N ASN A 107 -12.81 -30.57 3.62
CA ASN A 107 -13.81 -31.38 4.36
C ASN A 107 -15.04 -31.73 3.49
N GLY A 108 -15.04 -31.48 2.18
CA GLY A 108 -16.15 -31.78 1.28
C GLY A 108 -17.41 -30.93 1.49
N ASN A 109 -17.38 -29.89 2.34
CA ASN A 109 -18.55 -29.07 2.65
C ASN A 109 -18.70 -27.89 1.68
N ARG A 110 -19.26 -28.15 0.51
CA ARG A 110 -19.46 -27.16 -0.57
C ARG A 110 -20.30 -25.94 -0.15
N LYS A 111 -21.33 -26.14 0.68
CA LYS A 111 -22.17 -25.02 1.12
C LYS A 111 -21.37 -24.02 1.93
N LYS A 112 -20.60 -24.51 2.91
CA LYS A 112 -19.74 -23.69 3.74
C LYS A 112 -18.63 -23.02 2.93
N PHE A 113 -18.03 -23.76 1.98
CA PHE A 113 -17.03 -23.21 1.06
C PHE A 113 -17.58 -22.03 0.25
N ASN A 114 -18.71 -22.20 -0.45
CA ASN A 114 -19.31 -21.13 -1.25
C ASN A 114 -19.70 -19.91 -0.42
N THR A 115 -20.25 -20.14 0.79
CA THR A 115 -20.63 -19.04 1.69
C THR A 115 -19.40 -18.25 2.14
N MET A 116 -18.36 -18.92 2.63
CA MET A 116 -17.15 -18.27 3.12
C MET A 116 -16.37 -17.58 2.00
N LEU A 117 -16.30 -18.19 0.83
CA LEU A 117 -15.69 -17.57 -0.34
C LEU A 117 -16.50 -16.36 -0.82
N GLY A 118 -17.82 -16.41 -0.78
CA GLY A 118 -18.70 -15.28 -1.07
C GLY A 118 -18.49 -14.11 -0.09
N VAL A 119 -18.34 -14.40 1.21
CA VAL A 119 -18.00 -13.40 2.23
C VAL A 119 -16.63 -12.79 1.93
N THR A 120 -15.63 -13.58 1.56
CA THR A 120 -14.29 -13.07 1.20
C THR A 120 -14.35 -12.10 0.02
N VAL A 121 -15.08 -12.46 -1.05
CA VAL A 121 -15.27 -11.57 -2.22
C VAL A 121 -16.01 -10.29 -1.82
N GLY A 122 -17.03 -10.39 -0.96
CA GLY A 122 -17.74 -9.22 -0.41
C GLY A 122 -16.81 -8.29 0.38
N LEU A 123 -15.96 -8.84 1.26
CA LEU A 123 -14.97 -8.06 2.01
C LEU A 123 -13.93 -7.42 1.09
N ALA A 124 -13.51 -8.10 0.02
CA ALA A 124 -12.62 -7.53 -0.98
C ALA A 124 -13.23 -6.29 -1.68
N LEU A 125 -14.52 -6.36 -2.03
CA LEU A 125 -15.24 -5.21 -2.61
C LEU A 125 -15.38 -4.06 -1.62
N ILE A 126 -15.65 -4.35 -0.34
CA ILE A 126 -15.70 -3.34 0.72
C ILE A 126 -14.34 -2.66 0.87
N PHE A 127 -13.24 -3.44 0.89
CA PHE A 127 -11.89 -2.89 0.94
C PHE A 127 -11.61 -1.92 -0.22
N VAL A 128 -11.92 -2.31 -1.45
CA VAL A 128 -11.73 -1.45 -2.63
C VAL A 128 -12.57 -0.18 -2.52
N GLY A 129 -13.79 -0.27 -2.01
CA GLY A 129 -14.66 0.88 -1.77
C GLY A 129 -14.09 1.85 -0.72
N LEU A 130 -13.59 1.31 0.40
CA LEU A 130 -12.95 2.11 1.44
C LEU A 130 -11.64 2.75 0.93
N GLN A 131 -10.85 2.03 0.13
CA GLN A 131 -9.64 2.58 -0.50
C GLN A 131 -9.97 3.72 -1.47
N ALA A 132 -11.05 3.60 -2.24
CA ALA A 132 -11.52 4.69 -3.10
C ALA A 132 -11.97 5.91 -2.29
N ALA A 133 -12.65 5.70 -1.16
CA ALA A 133 -13.05 6.77 -0.24
C ALA A 133 -11.81 7.45 0.38
N GLU A 134 -10.80 6.67 0.77
CA GLU A 134 -9.52 7.19 1.28
C GLU A 134 -8.80 8.06 0.25
N TYR A 135 -8.79 7.64 -1.01
CA TYR A 135 -8.22 8.43 -2.09
C TYR A 135 -9.00 9.73 -2.33
N TYR A 136 -10.32 9.66 -2.27
CA TYR A 136 -11.14 10.87 -2.36
C TYR A 136 -10.84 11.86 -1.24
N GLU A 137 -10.69 11.37 0.00
CA GLU A 137 -10.31 12.19 1.16
C GLU A 137 -8.92 12.79 0.99
N ALA A 138 -7.95 12.00 0.50
CA ALA A 138 -6.59 12.46 0.23
C ALA A 138 -6.57 13.61 -0.79
N TYR A 139 -7.32 13.48 -1.88
CA TYR A 139 -7.40 14.51 -2.91
C TYR A 139 -8.19 15.75 -2.48
N ALA A 140 -9.36 15.56 -1.84
CA ALA A 140 -10.31 16.64 -1.56
C ALA A 140 -9.99 17.43 -0.29
N HIS A 141 -9.44 16.76 0.74
CA HIS A 141 -9.25 17.34 2.07
C HIS A 141 -7.79 17.55 2.47
N TYR A 142 -6.86 16.75 1.93
CA TYR A 142 -5.44 16.87 2.30
C TYR A 142 -4.60 17.51 1.18
N GLY A 143 -5.18 17.77 0.00
CA GLY A 143 -4.45 18.29 -1.14
C GLY A 143 -3.33 17.34 -1.61
N LEU A 144 -3.39 16.07 -1.17
CA LEU A 144 -2.39 15.08 -1.50
C LEU A 144 -2.64 14.56 -2.93
N THR A 145 -1.73 14.87 -3.84
CA THR A 145 -1.80 14.47 -5.24
C THR A 145 -0.52 13.76 -5.67
N LEU A 146 -0.52 13.18 -6.87
CA LEU A 146 0.71 12.63 -7.45
C LEU A 146 1.83 13.66 -7.60
N ASN A 147 1.48 14.95 -7.67
CA ASN A 147 2.41 16.07 -7.80
C ASN A 147 2.78 16.70 -6.43
N SER A 148 2.35 16.13 -5.33
CA SER A 148 2.64 16.62 -3.97
C SER A 148 4.02 16.19 -3.45
N GLY A 149 5.00 16.03 -4.35
CA GLY A 149 6.37 15.65 -3.99
C GLY A 149 6.56 14.14 -3.83
N ILE A 150 7.63 13.77 -3.12
CA ILE A 150 8.07 12.36 -3.00
C ILE A 150 7.06 11.53 -2.22
N TYR A 151 6.52 12.08 -1.12
CA TYR A 151 5.55 11.36 -0.29
C TYR A 151 4.28 11.06 -1.07
N GLY A 152 3.67 12.06 -1.73
CA GLY A 152 2.44 11.87 -2.49
C GLY A 152 2.59 10.87 -3.63
N SER A 153 3.64 11.02 -4.45
CA SER A 153 3.89 10.09 -5.56
C SER A 153 4.17 8.67 -5.07
N THR A 154 4.96 8.50 -4.01
CA THR A 154 5.26 7.18 -3.43
C THR A 154 4.02 6.54 -2.81
N PHE A 155 3.24 7.33 -2.06
CA PHE A 155 1.99 6.88 -1.46
C PHE A 155 1.02 6.32 -2.51
N PHE A 156 0.70 7.10 -3.53
CA PHE A 156 -0.25 6.66 -4.58
C PHE A 156 0.29 5.52 -5.45
N MET A 157 1.61 5.48 -5.71
CA MET A 157 2.21 4.37 -6.44
C MET A 157 2.12 3.06 -5.64
N LEU A 158 2.51 3.06 -4.37
CA LEU A 158 2.53 1.86 -3.54
C LEU A 158 1.12 1.35 -3.25
N THR A 159 0.24 2.24 -2.76
CA THR A 159 -1.12 1.85 -2.39
C THR A 159 -2.00 1.57 -3.61
N GLY A 160 -1.80 2.29 -4.72
CA GLY A 160 -2.52 2.06 -5.98
C GLY A 160 -2.12 0.76 -6.65
N PHE A 161 -0.82 0.44 -6.67
CA PHE A 161 -0.33 -0.83 -7.21
C PHE A 161 -0.82 -2.01 -6.36
N HIS A 162 -0.81 -1.84 -5.04
CA HIS A 162 -1.42 -2.82 -4.13
C HIS A 162 -2.92 -2.98 -4.39
N GLY A 163 -3.67 -1.89 -4.49
CA GLY A 163 -5.11 -1.92 -4.79
C GLY A 163 -5.44 -2.63 -6.10
N PHE A 164 -4.61 -2.46 -7.13
CA PHE A 164 -4.71 -3.22 -8.37
C PHE A 164 -4.57 -4.73 -8.12
N HIS A 165 -3.62 -5.16 -7.29
CA HIS A 165 -3.43 -6.57 -6.95
C HIS A 165 -4.58 -7.13 -6.11
N VAL A 166 -5.16 -6.33 -5.20
CA VAL A 166 -6.39 -6.70 -4.48
C VAL A 166 -7.55 -6.93 -5.44
N MET A 167 -7.76 -6.02 -6.41
CA MET A 167 -8.80 -6.20 -7.43
C MET A 167 -8.58 -7.47 -8.26
N MET A 168 -7.34 -7.73 -8.67
CA MET A 168 -6.97 -8.94 -9.43
C MET A 168 -7.23 -10.21 -8.61
N GLY A 169 -6.79 -10.24 -7.35
CA GLY A 169 -7.03 -11.36 -6.43
C GLY A 169 -8.51 -11.58 -6.15
N GLY A 170 -9.25 -10.51 -5.87
CA GLY A 170 -10.70 -10.53 -5.69
C GLY A 170 -11.44 -11.05 -6.93
N PHE A 171 -11.00 -10.64 -8.11
CA PHE A 171 -11.53 -11.18 -9.38
C PHE A 171 -11.25 -12.67 -9.53
N MET A 172 -10.05 -13.15 -9.23
CA MET A 172 -9.72 -14.58 -9.26
C MET A 172 -10.62 -15.37 -8.30
N LEU A 173 -10.79 -14.90 -7.05
CA LEU A 173 -11.67 -15.55 -6.08
C LEU A 173 -13.15 -15.53 -6.53
N ALA A 174 -13.61 -14.44 -7.15
CA ALA A 174 -14.96 -14.36 -7.71
C ALA A 174 -15.18 -15.36 -8.87
N VAL A 175 -14.20 -15.55 -9.74
CA VAL A 175 -14.23 -16.58 -10.79
C VAL A 175 -14.28 -17.98 -10.18
N MET A 176 -13.49 -18.24 -9.12
CA MET A 176 -13.53 -19.53 -8.41
C MET A 176 -14.90 -19.78 -7.75
N LEU A 177 -15.49 -18.73 -7.14
CA LEU A 177 -16.85 -18.82 -6.60
C LEU A 177 -17.87 -19.11 -7.68
N ALA A 178 -17.83 -18.42 -8.81
CA ALA A 178 -18.72 -18.64 -9.93
C ALA A 178 -18.60 -20.08 -10.49
N ARG A 179 -17.38 -20.58 -10.66
CA ARG A 179 -17.13 -21.97 -11.09
C ARG A 179 -17.66 -22.99 -10.09
N SER A 180 -17.56 -22.73 -8.80
CA SER A 180 -18.10 -23.61 -7.77
C SER A 180 -19.63 -23.65 -7.76
N VAL A 181 -20.27 -22.47 -7.91
CA VAL A 181 -21.74 -22.35 -7.85
C VAL A 181 -22.40 -22.87 -9.12
N PHE A 182 -21.89 -22.48 -10.30
CA PHE A 182 -22.54 -22.80 -11.59
C PHE A 182 -22.09 -24.13 -12.21
N ALA A 183 -20.83 -24.51 -12.04
CA ALA A 183 -20.26 -25.66 -12.71
C ALA A 183 -19.98 -26.85 -11.79
N GLY A 184 -20.03 -26.67 -10.47
CA GLY A 184 -19.76 -27.73 -9.51
C GLY A 184 -18.35 -28.37 -9.60
N HIS A 185 -17.37 -27.65 -10.15
CA HIS A 185 -16.09 -28.18 -10.64
C HIS A 185 -15.07 -28.55 -9.56
N PHE A 186 -15.28 -28.16 -8.30
CA PHE A 186 -14.28 -28.43 -7.25
C PHE A 186 -14.62 -29.70 -6.50
N GLU A 187 -13.72 -30.69 -6.60
CA GLU A 187 -13.72 -31.94 -5.83
C GLU A 187 -12.59 -31.93 -4.80
N GLU A 188 -12.63 -32.82 -3.81
CA GLU A 188 -11.63 -32.92 -2.75
C GLU A 188 -10.20 -33.07 -3.27
N HIS A 189 -10.02 -33.62 -4.45
CA HIS A 189 -8.73 -33.90 -5.07
C HIS A 189 -8.32 -32.90 -6.16
N ASP A 190 -9.26 -32.13 -6.74
CA ASP A 190 -8.99 -31.16 -7.83
C ASP A 190 -9.31 -29.72 -7.40
N HIS A 191 -8.49 -29.17 -6.51
CA HIS A 191 -8.64 -27.82 -5.99
C HIS A 191 -7.41 -26.91 -6.18
N PHE A 192 -6.43 -27.33 -7.01
CA PHE A 192 -5.19 -26.57 -7.24
C PHE A 192 -5.44 -25.12 -7.65
N GLY A 193 -6.41 -24.84 -8.52
CA GLY A 193 -6.72 -23.47 -8.95
C GLY A 193 -7.20 -22.57 -7.81
N PHE A 194 -8.02 -23.12 -6.88
CA PHE A 194 -8.43 -22.38 -5.69
C PHE A 194 -7.27 -22.19 -4.70
N GLU A 195 -6.45 -23.20 -4.53
CA GLU A 195 -5.28 -23.13 -3.66
C GLU A 195 -4.32 -22.03 -4.13
N ALA A 196 -4.01 -21.97 -5.42
CA ALA A 196 -3.19 -20.92 -6.01
C ALA A 196 -3.80 -19.51 -5.80
N ALA A 197 -5.11 -19.35 -5.99
CA ALA A 197 -5.79 -18.07 -5.74
C ALA A 197 -5.77 -17.68 -4.26
N SER A 198 -5.90 -18.64 -3.33
CA SER A 198 -5.81 -18.43 -1.89
C SER A 198 -4.40 -17.99 -1.48
N TRP A 199 -3.35 -18.62 -2.02
CA TRP A 199 -1.96 -18.20 -1.80
C TRP A 199 -1.71 -16.78 -2.28
N TYR A 200 -2.21 -16.44 -3.47
CA TYR A 200 -2.10 -15.08 -3.99
C TYR A 200 -2.80 -14.07 -3.07
N TRP A 201 -3.99 -14.40 -2.56
CA TRP A 201 -4.72 -13.55 -1.63
C TRP A 201 -3.94 -13.30 -0.35
N HIS A 202 -3.40 -14.34 0.27
CA HIS A 202 -2.55 -14.19 1.47
C HIS A 202 -1.28 -13.37 1.21
N PHE A 203 -0.69 -13.52 0.03
CA PHE A 203 0.44 -12.67 -0.36
C PHE A 203 0.04 -11.18 -0.41
N VAL A 204 -1.10 -10.86 -0.99
CA VAL A 204 -1.64 -9.50 -1.02
C VAL A 204 -1.88 -8.96 0.39
N ASP A 205 -2.42 -9.77 1.30
CA ASP A 205 -2.63 -9.40 2.71
C ASP A 205 -1.31 -9.06 3.42
N VAL A 206 -0.27 -9.86 3.22
CA VAL A 206 1.07 -9.62 3.81
C VAL A 206 1.66 -8.31 3.28
N VAL A 207 1.56 -8.06 1.98
CA VAL A 207 2.02 -6.79 1.39
C VAL A 207 1.27 -5.60 1.98
N TRP A 208 -0.05 -5.71 2.20
CA TRP A 208 -0.81 -4.64 2.85
C TRP A 208 -0.32 -4.34 4.27
N VAL A 209 -0.09 -5.37 5.08
CA VAL A 209 0.43 -5.19 6.44
C VAL A 209 1.76 -4.45 6.43
N MET A 210 2.65 -4.77 5.47
CA MET A 210 3.91 -4.06 5.30
C MET A 210 3.68 -2.60 4.89
N LEU A 211 2.81 -2.34 3.92
CA LEU A 211 2.45 -0.98 3.52
C LEU A 211 1.84 -0.20 4.68
N PHE A 212 0.92 -0.81 5.43
CA PHE A 212 0.30 -0.20 6.60
C PHE A 212 1.35 0.21 7.64
N LEU A 213 2.30 -0.66 7.91
CA LEU A 213 3.36 -0.37 8.88
C LEU A 213 4.29 0.76 8.40
N PHE A 214 4.80 0.67 7.15
CA PHE A 214 5.85 1.58 6.67
C PHE A 214 5.32 2.90 6.10
N VAL A 215 4.10 2.94 5.60
CA VAL A 215 3.54 4.14 4.95
C VAL A 215 2.64 4.93 5.90
N TYR A 216 1.92 4.24 6.79
CA TYR A 216 0.92 4.88 7.64
C TYR A 216 1.34 5.02 9.10
N ILE A 217 2.15 4.08 9.64
CA ILE A 217 2.51 4.11 11.07
C ILE A 217 3.90 4.72 11.28
N LEU A 218 4.91 4.29 10.53
CA LEU A 218 6.28 4.79 10.62
C LEU A 218 6.43 6.06 9.83
#